data_affdb19a3581b432aad8ebe5d6d171a4
#
_entry.id   affdb19a3581b432aad8ebe5d6d171a4
#
_cell.length_a   1.000
_cell.length_b   1.000
_cell.length_c   1.000
_cell.angle_alpha   90.00
_cell.angle_beta   90.00
_cell.angle_gamma   90.00
#
_symmetry.space_group_name_H-M   'P 1'
#
loop_
_entity.id
_entity.type
_entity.pdbx_description
1 polymer ?
#
loop_
_entity_poly.entity_id
_entity_poly.type
_entity_poly.pdbx_seq_one_letter_code
_entity_poly.pdbx_strand_id
1 'polypeptide(L)'
;QQLPGLSLALMALLLALAANIGVGTMVASFRQTFTGWLDQRLASELYVTARDEDEAARLRAWLAPRSDAVLPIWHTDGEVAGMPVEIYGVADHATYRDNWPVIEALPGHWDMIARGDGALINEQLWRRAGLDVGSEIALPGGWRGRIAGVYSDYGNPAGQVMVGLDSLLTIAPDVPKLRQAVRVAPERAAALAEDLRRSFDLPPQNLVDQAAVKTFSLR
;
A
#
# COMPACT_ATOMS: atom_id res chain seq x y z
N GLN A 1 -38.64 50.26 12.24
CA GLN A 1 -37.98 50.18 10.90
C GLN A 1 -36.59 49.51 10.91
N GLN A 2 -36.05 49.05 12.05
CA GLN A 2 -34.70 48.41 12.14
C GLN A 2 -34.75 46.86 12.06
N LEU A 3 -35.90 46.22 12.25
CA LEU A 3 -36.02 44.76 12.29
C LEU A 3 -35.64 44.01 11.00
N PRO A 4 -35.99 44.51 9.77
CA PRO A 4 -35.60 43.82 8.55
C PRO A 4 -34.09 43.81 8.28
N GLY A 5 -33.38 44.88 8.64
CA GLY A 5 -31.95 44.98 8.48
C GLY A 5 -31.20 44.07 9.43
N LEU A 6 -31.66 43.92 10.69
CA LEU A 6 -31.09 43.02 11.68
C LEU A 6 -31.28 41.54 11.28
N SER A 7 -32.47 41.21 10.75
CA SER A 7 -32.77 39.86 10.24
C SER A 7 -31.85 39.46 9.06
N LEU A 8 -31.65 40.38 8.10
CA LEU A 8 -30.73 40.14 6.97
C LEU A 8 -29.29 39.96 7.42
N ALA A 9 -28.83 40.79 8.36
CA ALA A 9 -27.48 40.67 8.90
C ALA A 9 -27.25 39.34 9.67
N LEU A 10 -28.26 38.92 10.43
CA LEU A 10 -28.22 37.63 11.14
C LEU A 10 -28.24 36.46 10.18
N MET A 11 -29.05 36.49 9.13
CA MET A 11 -29.04 35.46 8.09
C MET A 11 -27.69 35.37 7.37
N ALA A 12 -27.11 36.50 7.00
CA ALA A 12 -25.79 36.55 6.36
C ALA A 12 -24.69 35.95 7.29
N LEU A 13 -24.73 36.29 8.60
CA LEU A 13 -23.83 35.77 9.58
C LEU A 13 -23.98 34.25 9.76
N LEU A 14 -25.20 33.74 9.85
CA LEU A 14 -25.50 32.32 9.96
C LEU A 14 -25.05 31.55 8.72
N LEU A 15 -25.25 32.12 7.52
CA LEU A 15 -24.81 31.53 6.27
C LEU A 15 -23.28 31.45 6.20
N ALA A 16 -22.60 32.53 6.57
CA ALA A 16 -21.14 32.57 6.62
C ALA A 16 -20.57 31.56 7.64
N LEU A 17 -21.21 31.44 8.80
CA LEU A 17 -20.82 30.49 9.84
C LEU A 17 -21.03 29.05 9.38
N ALA A 18 -22.20 28.75 8.77
CA ALA A 18 -22.50 27.44 8.23
C ALA A 18 -21.53 27.03 7.11
N ALA A 19 -21.19 27.98 6.21
CA ALA A 19 -20.19 27.75 5.17
C ALA A 19 -18.81 27.45 5.76
N ASN A 20 -18.36 28.22 6.74
CA ASN A 20 -17.07 27.99 7.43
C ASN A 20 -17.03 26.63 8.15
N ILE A 21 -18.09 26.27 8.86
CA ILE A 21 -18.19 24.96 9.52
C ILE A 21 -18.17 23.82 8.47
N GLY A 22 -18.93 23.99 7.38
CA GLY A 22 -18.98 23.01 6.28
C GLY A 22 -17.62 22.78 5.64
N VAL A 23 -16.91 23.85 5.30
CA VAL A 23 -15.54 23.77 4.74
C VAL A 23 -14.57 23.18 5.76
N GLY A 24 -14.62 23.60 7.03
CA GLY A 24 -13.77 23.08 8.08
C GLY A 24 -13.96 21.58 8.29
N THR A 25 -15.22 21.11 8.30
CA THR A 25 -15.55 19.69 8.43
C THR A 25 -15.08 18.88 7.23
N MET A 26 -15.25 19.41 6.01
CA MET A 26 -14.79 18.77 4.78
C MET A 26 -13.26 18.61 4.77
N VAL A 27 -12.52 19.66 5.12
CA VAL A 27 -11.07 19.63 5.19
C VAL A 27 -10.58 18.65 6.27
N ALA A 28 -11.23 18.62 7.44
CA ALA A 28 -10.90 17.70 8.51
C ALA A 28 -11.15 16.24 8.11
N SER A 29 -12.30 15.95 7.50
CA SER A 29 -12.63 14.61 6.98
C SER A 29 -11.65 14.17 5.90
N PHE A 30 -11.33 15.06 4.95
CA PHE A 30 -10.34 14.76 3.91
C PHE A 30 -8.98 14.43 4.52
N ARG A 31 -8.50 15.27 5.46
CA ARG A 31 -7.22 15.04 6.15
C ARG A 31 -7.20 13.70 6.88
N GLN A 32 -8.27 13.36 7.58
CA GLN A 32 -8.39 12.10 8.32
C GLN A 32 -8.40 10.89 7.37
N THR A 33 -9.17 10.94 6.28
CA THR A 33 -9.21 9.89 5.26
C THR A 33 -7.86 9.73 4.57
N PHE A 34 -7.22 10.84 4.21
CA PHE A 34 -5.92 10.85 3.54
C PHE A 34 -4.80 10.31 4.45
N THR A 35 -4.79 10.69 5.73
CA THR A 35 -3.81 10.17 6.70
C THR A 35 -4.00 8.68 6.93
N GLY A 36 -5.25 8.22 7.09
CA GLY A 36 -5.56 6.80 7.24
C GLY A 36 -5.15 5.98 6.01
N TRP A 37 -5.38 6.51 4.82
CA TRP A 37 -4.92 5.89 3.57
C TRP A 37 -3.39 5.83 3.46
N LEU A 38 -2.69 6.91 3.82
CA LEU A 38 -1.22 6.92 3.89
C LEU A 38 -0.68 5.88 4.88
N ASP A 39 -1.32 5.76 6.05
CA ASP A 39 -0.92 4.79 7.07
C ASP A 39 -1.08 3.34 6.59
N GLN A 40 -2.13 3.05 5.85
CA GLN A 40 -2.36 1.72 5.27
C GLN A 40 -1.39 1.40 4.12
N ARG A 41 -1.09 2.37 3.28
CA ARG A 41 -0.24 2.18 2.10
C ARG A 41 1.25 2.17 2.43
N LEU A 42 1.64 2.87 3.48
CA LEU A 42 2.99 2.91 4.02
C LEU A 42 3.06 2.05 5.29
N ALA A 43 2.77 0.76 5.14
CA ALA A 43 2.72 -0.20 6.25
C ALA A 43 4.10 -0.47 6.91
N SER A 44 5.18 0.02 6.31
CA SER A 44 6.54 -0.14 6.81
C SER A 44 7.23 1.20 6.99
N GLU A 45 8.14 1.29 7.94
CA GLU A 45 8.82 2.52 8.32
C GLU A 45 9.81 2.99 7.26
N LEU A 46 10.51 2.04 6.59
CA LEU A 46 11.46 2.35 5.53
C LEU A 46 11.19 1.50 4.29
N TYR A 47 11.49 2.08 3.11
CA TYR A 47 11.49 1.39 1.84
C TYR A 47 12.85 1.58 1.18
N VAL A 48 13.49 0.46 0.83
CA VAL A 48 14.83 0.44 0.26
C VAL A 48 14.79 -0.23 -1.10
N THR A 49 15.43 0.40 -2.09
CA THR A 49 15.59 -0.14 -3.44
C THR A 49 17.08 -0.26 -3.74
N ALA A 50 17.55 -1.47 -3.97
CA ALA A 50 18.93 -1.75 -4.39
C ALA A 50 19.17 -1.34 -5.85
N ARG A 51 20.41 -1.13 -6.22
CA ARG A 51 20.83 -0.85 -7.59
C ARG A 51 20.91 -2.12 -8.44
N ASP A 52 21.23 -3.24 -7.80
CA ASP A 52 21.37 -4.56 -8.42
C ASP A 52 21.07 -5.70 -7.41
N GLU A 53 21.03 -6.93 -7.88
CA GLU A 53 20.72 -8.13 -7.08
C GLU A 53 21.76 -8.43 -6.01
N ASP A 54 23.03 -8.15 -6.27
CA ASP A 54 24.12 -8.38 -5.30
C ASP A 54 24.01 -7.37 -4.16
N GLU A 55 23.73 -6.12 -4.45
CA GLU A 55 23.44 -5.11 -3.43
C GLU A 55 22.17 -5.44 -2.66
N ALA A 56 21.11 -5.92 -3.34
CA ALA A 56 19.88 -6.34 -2.69
C ALA A 56 20.12 -7.47 -1.69
N ALA A 57 20.94 -8.44 -2.05
CA ALA A 57 21.33 -9.54 -1.15
C ALA A 57 22.10 -9.03 0.08
N ARG A 58 23.08 -8.13 -0.13
CA ARG A 58 23.84 -7.50 0.96
C ARG A 58 22.97 -6.64 1.87
N LEU A 59 22.04 -5.87 1.30
CA LEU A 59 21.07 -5.06 2.04
C LEU A 59 20.20 -5.93 2.94
N ARG A 60 19.63 -7.02 2.40
CA ARG A 60 18.80 -7.95 3.19
C ARG A 60 19.60 -8.56 4.35
N ALA A 61 20.82 -9.03 4.09
CA ALA A 61 21.69 -9.61 5.12
C ALA A 61 22.08 -8.59 6.20
N TRP A 62 22.31 -7.34 5.81
CA TRP A 62 22.66 -6.26 6.75
C TRP A 62 21.46 -5.81 7.59
N LEU A 63 20.26 -5.75 6.99
CA LEU A 63 19.03 -5.34 7.64
C LEU A 63 18.47 -6.39 8.59
N ALA A 64 18.59 -7.68 8.27
CA ALA A 64 17.98 -8.76 9.04
C ALA A 64 18.23 -8.70 10.56
N PRO A 65 19.47 -8.47 11.06
CA PRO A 65 19.72 -8.37 12.50
C PRO A 65 19.42 -6.98 13.09
N ARG A 66 19.01 -5.99 12.30
CA ARG A 66 18.85 -4.58 12.70
C ARG A 66 17.42 -4.10 12.63
N SER A 67 16.53 -4.88 12.06
CA SER A 67 15.11 -4.58 11.86
C SER A 67 14.23 -5.70 12.39
N ASP A 68 12.95 -5.38 12.59
CA ASP A 68 11.97 -6.35 13.07
C ASP A 68 11.52 -7.29 11.95
N ALA A 69 11.48 -6.78 10.70
CA ALA A 69 11.26 -7.59 9.50
C ALA A 69 11.80 -6.88 8.24
N VAL A 70 12.22 -7.68 7.26
CA VAL A 70 12.55 -7.23 5.90
C VAL A 70 11.60 -7.94 4.95
N LEU A 71 10.67 -7.19 4.37
CA LEU A 71 9.57 -7.71 3.58
C LEU A 71 9.79 -7.40 2.10
N PRO A 72 9.87 -8.41 1.22
CA PRO A 72 10.00 -8.20 -0.22
C PRO A 72 8.81 -7.43 -0.80
N ILE A 73 9.08 -6.50 -1.73
CA ILE A 73 8.09 -5.83 -2.56
C ILE A 73 8.48 -6.08 -4.02
N TRP A 74 8.21 -7.29 -4.48
CA TRP A 74 8.54 -7.69 -5.84
C TRP A 74 7.27 -7.83 -6.66
N HIS A 75 7.35 -7.48 -7.91
CA HIS A 75 6.21 -7.58 -8.82
C HIS A 75 6.68 -7.88 -10.24
N THR A 76 5.78 -8.41 -11.02
CA THR A 76 5.92 -8.61 -12.46
C THR A 76 4.64 -8.13 -13.16
N ASP A 77 4.76 -7.83 -14.42
CA ASP A 77 3.59 -7.51 -15.25
C ASP A 77 2.90 -8.79 -15.73
N GLY A 78 1.60 -8.69 -15.95
CA GLY A 78 0.79 -9.79 -16.44
C GLY A 78 -0.51 -9.31 -17.08
N GLU A 79 -1.38 -10.26 -17.37
CA GLU A 79 -2.70 -10.00 -17.94
C GLU A 79 -3.76 -10.84 -17.23
N VAL A 80 -4.90 -10.22 -16.93
CA VAL A 80 -6.09 -10.89 -16.37
C VAL A 80 -7.32 -10.39 -17.11
N ALA A 81 -8.11 -11.31 -17.64
CA ALA A 81 -9.33 -10.99 -18.40
C ALA A 81 -9.11 -9.98 -19.55
N GLY A 82 -7.95 -10.08 -20.24
CA GLY A 82 -7.59 -9.17 -21.33
C GLY A 82 -7.10 -7.79 -20.89
N MET A 83 -6.86 -7.59 -19.60
CA MET A 83 -6.38 -6.32 -19.05
C MET A 83 -4.97 -6.46 -18.48
N PRO A 84 -4.08 -5.47 -18.71
CA PRO A 84 -2.76 -5.46 -18.09
C PRO A 84 -2.90 -5.26 -16.59
N VAL A 85 -2.12 -6.04 -15.83
CA VAL A 85 -2.06 -6.00 -14.37
C VAL A 85 -0.63 -6.07 -13.88
N GLU A 86 -0.40 -5.54 -12.68
CA GLU A 86 0.81 -5.78 -11.90
C GLU A 86 0.54 -6.91 -10.91
N ILE A 87 1.41 -7.92 -10.87
CA ILE A 87 1.31 -9.08 -9.99
C ILE A 87 2.36 -8.95 -8.89
N TYR A 88 1.91 -8.68 -7.67
CA TYR A 88 2.76 -8.51 -6.50
C TYR A 88 2.87 -9.80 -5.69
N GLY A 89 4.08 -10.12 -5.25
CA GLY A 89 4.33 -11.17 -4.26
C GLY A 89 4.39 -10.58 -2.84
N VAL A 90 3.61 -11.14 -1.94
CA VAL A 90 3.58 -10.73 -0.53
C VAL A 90 4.08 -11.85 0.38
N ALA A 91 4.96 -11.48 1.33
CA ALA A 91 5.35 -12.39 2.39
C ALA A 91 4.20 -12.58 3.39
N ASP A 92 4.05 -13.78 3.93
CA ASP A 92 3.10 -14.05 5.02
C ASP A 92 3.58 -13.40 6.32
N HIS A 93 3.04 -12.21 6.61
CA HIS A 93 3.45 -11.41 7.76
C HIS A 93 2.28 -10.61 8.33
N ALA A 94 2.28 -10.41 9.65
CA ALA A 94 1.24 -9.67 10.38
C ALA A 94 1.01 -8.26 9.82
N THR A 95 2.07 -7.60 9.32
CA THR A 95 1.96 -6.29 8.65
C THR A 95 0.89 -6.27 7.55
N TYR A 96 0.79 -7.34 6.77
CA TYR A 96 -0.21 -7.45 5.71
C TYR A 96 -1.53 -8.00 6.23
N ARG A 97 -1.49 -9.05 7.04
CA ARG A 97 -2.68 -9.70 7.59
C ARG A 97 -3.56 -8.75 8.40
N ASP A 98 -2.95 -7.86 9.18
CA ASP A 98 -3.65 -7.00 10.13
C ASP A 98 -4.03 -5.63 9.55
N ASN A 99 -3.33 -5.16 8.52
CA ASN A 99 -3.46 -3.78 8.07
C ASN A 99 -3.89 -3.62 6.60
N TRP A 100 -4.00 -4.72 5.83
CA TRP A 100 -4.36 -4.58 4.42
C TRP A 100 -5.82 -4.17 4.27
N PRO A 101 -6.15 -3.17 3.44
CA PRO A 101 -7.50 -2.60 3.34
C PRO A 101 -8.46 -3.49 2.54
N VAL A 102 -8.73 -4.69 3.03
CA VAL A 102 -9.63 -5.65 2.40
C VAL A 102 -11.08 -5.16 2.48
N ILE A 103 -11.79 -5.14 1.36
CA ILE A 103 -13.20 -4.73 1.23
C ILE A 103 -14.11 -5.93 1.38
N GLU A 104 -13.78 -7.01 0.68
CA GLU A 104 -14.53 -8.25 0.64
C GLU A 104 -13.57 -9.43 0.52
N ALA A 105 -13.76 -10.50 1.29
CA ALA A 105 -12.91 -11.67 1.21
C ALA A 105 -13.59 -12.95 1.69
N LEU A 106 -13.07 -14.08 1.22
CA LEU A 106 -13.40 -15.40 1.74
C LEU A 106 -12.83 -15.58 3.16
N PRO A 107 -13.49 -16.35 4.02
CA PRO A 107 -12.90 -16.76 5.29
C PRO A 107 -11.54 -17.44 5.07
N GLY A 108 -10.52 -17.03 5.82
CA GLY A 108 -9.16 -17.58 5.69
C GLY A 108 -8.42 -17.17 4.41
N HIS A 109 -8.77 -16.05 3.79
CA HIS A 109 -8.15 -15.55 2.56
C HIS A 109 -6.62 -15.42 2.65
N TRP A 110 -6.07 -14.96 3.78
CA TRP A 110 -4.63 -14.91 3.96
C TRP A 110 -3.97 -16.28 3.99
N ASP A 111 -4.64 -17.28 4.55
CA ASP A 111 -4.13 -18.65 4.56
C ASP A 111 -4.17 -19.27 3.15
N MET A 112 -5.16 -18.91 2.33
CA MET A 112 -5.19 -19.31 0.91
C MET A 112 -4.01 -18.68 0.15
N ILE A 113 -3.71 -17.41 0.38
CA ILE A 113 -2.55 -16.73 -0.23
C ILE A 113 -1.24 -17.39 0.23
N ALA A 114 -1.09 -17.66 1.52
CA ALA A 114 0.10 -18.29 2.08
C ALA A 114 0.33 -19.71 1.53
N ARG A 115 -0.74 -20.48 1.27
CA ARG A 115 -0.67 -21.82 0.65
C ARG A 115 -0.44 -21.79 -0.86
N GLY A 116 -0.62 -20.63 -1.50
CA GLY A 116 -0.46 -20.47 -2.94
C GLY A 116 -1.68 -20.83 -3.79
N ASP A 117 -2.86 -20.95 -3.19
CA ASP A 117 -4.14 -21.24 -3.87
C ASP A 117 -5.11 -20.06 -3.94
N GLY A 118 -4.70 -18.89 -3.41
CA GLY A 118 -5.49 -17.67 -3.40
C GLY A 118 -4.74 -16.43 -3.91
N ALA A 119 -5.51 -15.46 -4.39
CA ALA A 119 -5.03 -14.13 -4.77
C ALA A 119 -5.98 -13.05 -4.26
N LEU A 120 -5.46 -11.89 -3.87
CA LEU A 120 -6.25 -10.67 -3.72
C LEU A 120 -6.16 -9.86 -5.01
N ILE A 121 -7.26 -9.22 -5.37
CA ILE A 121 -7.30 -8.27 -6.48
C ILE A 121 -7.66 -6.88 -5.98
N ASN A 122 -7.17 -5.84 -6.64
CA ASN A 122 -7.58 -4.49 -6.27
C ASN A 122 -8.98 -4.15 -6.81
N GLU A 123 -9.60 -3.14 -6.22
CA GLU A 123 -10.94 -2.66 -6.56
C GLU A 123 -11.06 -2.29 -8.05
N GLN A 124 -10.00 -1.78 -8.67
CA GLN A 124 -9.99 -1.39 -10.08
C GLN A 124 -10.14 -2.60 -11.02
N LEU A 125 -9.37 -3.66 -10.76
CA LEU A 125 -9.46 -4.90 -11.53
C LEU A 125 -10.83 -5.57 -11.31
N TRP A 126 -11.28 -5.65 -10.06
CA TRP A 126 -12.58 -6.21 -9.70
C TRP A 126 -13.72 -5.58 -10.50
N ARG A 127 -13.81 -4.24 -10.49
CA ARG A 127 -14.89 -3.51 -11.16
C ARG A 127 -14.82 -3.58 -12.68
N ARG A 128 -13.61 -3.49 -13.25
CA ARG A 128 -13.43 -3.45 -14.71
C ARG A 128 -13.56 -4.81 -15.37
N ALA A 129 -13.05 -5.85 -14.71
CA ALA A 129 -13.08 -7.22 -15.23
C ALA A 129 -14.38 -7.96 -14.90
N GLY A 130 -15.21 -7.44 -13.98
CA GLY A 130 -16.41 -8.13 -13.52
C GLY A 130 -16.10 -9.47 -12.86
N LEU A 131 -15.03 -9.52 -12.07
CA LEU A 131 -14.57 -10.72 -11.39
C LEU A 131 -15.24 -10.85 -10.03
N ASP A 132 -15.64 -12.04 -9.64
CA ASP A 132 -16.30 -12.32 -8.35
C ASP A 132 -15.31 -12.92 -7.35
N VAL A 133 -15.45 -12.58 -6.07
CA VAL A 133 -14.73 -13.25 -4.97
C VAL A 133 -15.14 -14.73 -4.94
N GLY A 134 -14.15 -15.61 -4.87
CA GLY A 134 -14.32 -17.06 -4.93
C GLY A 134 -14.21 -17.67 -6.33
N SER A 135 -14.24 -16.85 -7.41
CA SER A 135 -14.05 -17.36 -8.78
C SER A 135 -12.59 -17.74 -9.04
N GLU A 136 -12.36 -18.55 -10.05
CA GLU A 136 -11.00 -18.92 -10.47
C GLU A 136 -10.33 -17.77 -11.20
N ILE A 137 -9.02 -17.64 -10.97
CA ILE A 137 -8.13 -16.72 -11.68
C ILE A 137 -6.90 -17.49 -12.17
N ALA A 138 -6.50 -17.23 -13.40
CA ALA A 138 -5.29 -17.75 -14.00
C ALA A 138 -4.29 -16.62 -14.23
N LEU A 139 -3.03 -16.85 -13.86
CA LEU A 139 -1.92 -15.91 -14.03
C LEU A 139 -0.84 -16.54 -14.92
N PRO A 140 0.11 -15.74 -15.42
CA PRO A 140 1.26 -16.25 -16.16
C PRO A 140 1.99 -17.39 -15.45
N GLY A 141 2.85 -18.12 -16.16
CA GLY A 141 3.57 -19.25 -15.59
C GLY A 141 2.70 -20.49 -15.28
N GLY A 142 1.43 -20.49 -15.73
CA GLY A 142 0.49 -21.59 -15.48
C GLY A 142 -0.09 -21.60 -14.07
N TRP A 143 0.13 -20.56 -13.27
CA TRP A 143 -0.45 -20.47 -11.94
C TRP A 143 -1.98 -20.33 -12.00
N ARG A 144 -2.68 -21.05 -11.15
CA ARG A 144 -4.14 -21.02 -11.00
C ARG A 144 -4.49 -20.98 -9.53
N GLY A 145 -5.50 -20.18 -9.19
CA GLY A 145 -6.02 -20.08 -7.83
C GLY A 145 -7.39 -19.46 -7.82
N ARG A 146 -7.86 -19.09 -6.64
CA ARG A 146 -9.13 -18.38 -6.43
C ARG A 146 -8.90 -16.93 -6.06
N ILE A 147 -9.81 -16.05 -6.46
CA ILE A 147 -9.90 -14.70 -5.93
C ILE A 147 -10.35 -14.81 -4.48
N ALA A 148 -9.37 -14.74 -3.57
CA ALA A 148 -9.59 -14.86 -2.14
C ALA A 148 -10.23 -13.62 -1.54
N GLY A 149 -10.08 -12.46 -2.20
CA GLY A 149 -10.73 -11.21 -1.80
C GLY A 149 -10.34 -10.03 -2.66
N VAL A 150 -10.95 -8.90 -2.34
CA VAL A 150 -10.77 -7.59 -2.99
C VAL A 150 -10.26 -6.59 -1.97
N TYR A 151 -9.29 -5.79 -2.33
CA TYR A 151 -8.78 -4.72 -1.47
C TYR A 151 -8.92 -3.34 -2.11
N SER A 152 -9.02 -2.32 -1.26
CA SER A 152 -9.05 -0.92 -1.70
C SER A 152 -7.67 -0.46 -2.13
N ASP A 153 -7.58 0.13 -3.32
CA ASP A 153 -6.37 0.77 -3.83
C ASP A 153 -6.72 2.12 -4.43
N TYR A 154 -7.20 3.01 -3.57
CA TYR A 154 -7.72 4.32 -3.95
C TYR A 154 -6.66 5.13 -4.73
N GLY A 155 -7.09 5.65 -5.89
CA GLY A 155 -6.26 6.49 -6.74
C GLY A 155 -5.29 5.73 -7.67
N ASN A 156 -5.24 4.40 -7.61
CA ASN A 156 -4.46 3.61 -8.56
C ASN A 156 -5.34 3.21 -9.76
N PRO A 157 -5.01 3.65 -10.99
CA PRO A 157 -5.77 3.29 -12.18
C PRO A 157 -5.43 1.90 -12.72
N ALA A 158 -4.30 1.29 -12.31
CA ALA A 158 -3.84 0.00 -12.80
C ALA A 158 -4.55 -1.17 -12.10
N GLY A 159 -4.79 -2.25 -12.82
CA GLY A 159 -5.18 -3.52 -12.22
C GLY A 159 -4.02 -4.12 -11.43
N GLN A 160 -4.31 -4.64 -10.24
CA GLN A 160 -3.30 -5.31 -9.42
C GLN A 160 -3.81 -6.63 -8.88
N VAL A 161 -2.91 -7.61 -8.84
CA VAL A 161 -3.12 -8.92 -8.24
C VAL A 161 -2.04 -9.15 -7.19
N MET A 162 -2.42 -9.59 -6.01
CA MET A 162 -1.50 -9.94 -4.94
C MET A 162 -1.58 -11.44 -4.67
N VAL A 163 -0.44 -12.10 -4.71
CA VAL A 163 -0.26 -13.54 -4.43
C VAL A 163 0.79 -13.75 -3.34
N GLY A 164 0.91 -14.95 -2.82
CA GLY A 164 2.03 -15.31 -1.94
C GLY A 164 3.38 -15.17 -2.66
N LEU A 165 4.44 -14.90 -1.91
CA LEU A 165 5.78 -14.70 -2.48
C LEU A 165 6.25 -15.90 -3.29
N ASP A 166 6.02 -17.12 -2.81
CA ASP A 166 6.41 -18.36 -3.51
C ASP A 166 5.61 -18.53 -4.81
N SER A 167 4.34 -18.10 -4.83
CA SER A 167 3.53 -18.08 -6.04
C SER A 167 4.10 -17.09 -7.07
N LEU A 168 4.51 -15.89 -6.64
CA LEU A 168 5.16 -14.93 -7.53
C LEU A 168 6.44 -15.50 -8.15
N LEU A 169 7.28 -16.18 -7.35
CA LEU A 169 8.51 -16.81 -7.84
C LEU A 169 8.25 -17.98 -8.79
N THR A 170 7.08 -18.61 -8.70
CA THR A 170 6.62 -19.62 -9.67
C THR A 170 6.15 -18.95 -10.97
N ILE A 171 5.42 -17.83 -10.86
CA ILE A 171 4.91 -17.05 -12.00
C ILE A 171 6.07 -16.39 -12.78
N ALA A 172 7.02 -15.81 -12.05
CA ALA A 172 8.15 -15.07 -12.61
C ALA A 172 9.43 -15.38 -11.79
N PRO A 173 10.17 -16.47 -12.11
CA PRO A 173 11.39 -16.84 -11.38
C PRO A 173 12.48 -15.76 -11.42
N ASP A 174 12.54 -15.02 -12.52
CA ASP A 174 13.53 -13.96 -12.77
C ASP A 174 13.04 -12.56 -12.34
N VAL A 175 11.99 -12.48 -11.51
CA VAL A 175 11.48 -11.20 -11.01
C VAL A 175 12.61 -10.41 -10.31
N PRO A 176 12.77 -9.10 -10.61
CA PRO A 176 13.78 -8.28 -9.92
C PRO A 176 13.53 -8.21 -8.41
N LYS A 177 14.54 -8.61 -7.61
CA LYS A 177 14.45 -8.70 -6.14
C LYS A 177 15.01 -7.47 -5.43
N LEU A 178 14.86 -6.31 -6.04
CA LEU A 178 15.57 -5.10 -5.67
C LEU A 178 14.93 -4.32 -4.50
N ARG A 179 13.60 -4.39 -4.37
CA ARG A 179 12.86 -3.55 -3.43
C ARG A 179 12.44 -4.30 -2.18
N GLN A 180 12.67 -3.66 -1.01
CA GLN A 180 12.33 -4.20 0.30
C GLN A 180 11.57 -3.15 1.13
N ALA A 181 10.57 -3.59 1.89
CA ALA A 181 10.01 -2.84 2.99
C ALA A 181 10.67 -3.29 4.29
N VAL A 182 10.99 -2.35 5.16
CA VAL A 182 11.69 -2.63 6.42
C VAL A 182 10.82 -2.19 7.59
N ARG A 183 10.50 -3.14 8.47
CA ARG A 183 9.82 -2.88 9.73
C ARG A 183 10.85 -2.67 10.83
N VAL A 184 10.70 -1.59 11.55
CA VAL A 184 11.54 -1.24 12.70
C VAL A 184 10.72 -0.33 13.63
N ALA A 185 11.03 -0.33 14.92
CA ALA A 185 10.37 0.60 15.83
C ALA A 185 10.49 2.04 15.32
N PRO A 186 9.41 2.84 15.27
CA PRO A 186 9.39 4.16 14.63
C PRO A 186 10.49 5.10 15.12
N GLU A 187 10.84 5.05 16.40
CA GLU A 187 11.90 5.84 17.02
C GLU A 187 13.31 5.48 16.53
N ARG A 188 13.50 4.28 15.98
CA ARG A 188 14.77 3.80 15.41
C ARG A 188 14.88 4.00 13.90
N ALA A 189 13.76 4.32 13.23
CA ALA A 189 13.70 4.38 11.77
C ALA A 189 14.68 5.39 11.19
N ALA A 190 14.73 6.62 11.72
CA ALA A 190 15.61 7.67 11.25
C ALA A 190 17.11 7.31 11.43
N ALA A 191 17.47 6.71 12.57
CA ALA A 191 18.83 6.26 12.82
C ALA A 191 19.24 5.13 11.87
N LEU A 192 18.35 4.14 11.66
CA LEU A 192 18.59 3.04 10.74
C LEU A 192 18.71 3.53 9.28
N ALA A 193 17.89 4.50 8.88
CA ALA A 193 17.97 5.13 7.56
C ALA A 193 19.31 5.82 7.32
N GLU A 194 19.83 6.54 8.32
CA GLU A 194 21.12 7.20 8.24
C GLU A 194 22.29 6.21 8.19
N ASP A 195 22.21 5.13 8.98
CA ASP A 195 23.20 4.05 8.94
C ASP A 195 23.22 3.32 7.59
N LEU A 196 22.03 3.09 6.99
CA LEU A 196 21.90 2.54 5.65
C LEU A 196 22.56 3.43 4.59
N ARG A 197 22.28 4.74 4.61
CA ARG A 197 22.87 5.69 3.65
C ARG A 197 24.40 5.65 3.72
N ARG A 198 24.96 5.68 4.92
CA ARG A 198 26.41 5.65 5.13
C ARG A 198 27.05 4.32 4.72
N SER A 199 26.38 3.20 5.03
CA SER A 199 26.97 1.86 4.81
C SER A 199 26.94 1.43 3.33
N PHE A 200 25.96 1.89 2.55
CA PHE A 200 25.75 1.48 1.17
C PHE A 200 25.86 2.62 0.15
N ASP A 201 26.14 3.85 0.59
CA ASP A 201 26.17 5.04 -0.28
C ASP A 201 24.91 5.12 -1.16
N LEU A 202 23.73 4.93 -0.53
CA LEU A 202 22.45 4.89 -1.22
C LEU A 202 22.03 6.27 -1.68
N PRO A 203 21.65 6.44 -2.96
CA PRO A 203 21.04 7.66 -3.44
C PRO A 203 19.75 7.97 -2.66
N PRO A 204 19.40 9.25 -2.45
CA PRO A 204 18.21 9.63 -1.67
C PRO A 204 16.91 8.99 -2.15
N GLN A 205 16.74 8.79 -3.45
CA GLN A 205 15.57 8.17 -4.06
C GLN A 205 15.47 6.66 -3.78
N ASN A 206 16.57 6.00 -3.39
CA ASN A 206 16.63 4.57 -3.12
C ASN A 206 16.27 4.22 -1.69
N LEU A 207 16.12 5.22 -0.81
CA LEU A 207 15.72 5.04 0.57
C LEU A 207 14.63 6.05 0.94
N VAL A 208 13.41 5.55 1.12
CA VAL A 208 12.26 6.34 1.53
C VAL A 208 11.98 6.08 3.02
N ASP A 209 12.05 7.13 3.81
CA ASP A 209 11.65 7.16 5.21
C ASP A 209 10.20 7.66 5.29
N GLN A 210 9.31 6.81 5.80
CA GLN A 210 7.89 7.13 5.91
C GLN A 210 7.63 8.33 6.84
N ALA A 211 8.34 8.45 7.94
CA ALA A 211 8.17 9.55 8.88
C ALA A 211 8.54 10.89 8.23
N ALA A 212 9.61 10.91 7.43
CA ALA A 212 10.01 12.08 6.66
C ALA A 212 8.95 12.48 5.62
N VAL A 213 8.38 11.50 4.90
CA VAL A 213 7.30 11.74 3.92
C VAL A 213 6.05 12.30 4.59
N LYS A 214 5.61 11.72 5.72
CA LYS A 214 4.45 12.21 6.49
C LYS A 214 4.66 13.64 6.98
N THR A 215 5.83 13.94 7.51
CA THR A 215 6.16 15.31 8.01
C THR A 215 6.13 16.34 6.89
N PHE A 216 6.57 15.97 5.68
CA PHE A 216 6.56 16.87 4.52
C PHE A 216 5.14 17.07 3.96
N SER A 217 4.31 16.04 3.98
CA SER A 217 2.94 16.09 3.42
C SER A 217 1.93 16.82 4.33
N LEU A 218 2.28 17.08 5.59
CA LEU A 218 1.42 17.76 6.57
C LEU A 218 1.76 19.26 6.77
N ARG A 219 2.77 19.79 6.08
CA ARG A 219 3.14 21.20 6.04
C ARG A 219 2.47 21.92 4.87
#